data_2f18410cbd79fdd708a2a0587b98d3f6
#
_entry.id   2f18410cbd79fdd708a2a0587b98d3f6
#
_cell.length_a   1.000
_cell.length_b   1.000
_cell.length_c   1.000
_cell.angle_alpha   90.00
_cell.angle_beta   90.00
_cell.angle_gamma   90.00
#
_symmetry.space_group_name_H-M   'P 1'
#
loop_
_entity.id
_entity.type
_entity.pdbx_description
1 polymer ?
#
loop_
_entity_poly.entity_id
_entity_poly.type
_entity_poly.pdbx_seq_one_letter_code
_entity_poly.pdbx_strand_id
1 'polypeptide(L)'
;LPLLQEHYRLAYIRKPEFMGHTRTEEKDPKYKIVTDLPWSEGEIRKRLSLYQALEDRAEVWSRRMPETKRTAYFHLVQYPVQGASQMNKKCLYVQLARHGKADWQLSEQAFDSIVSLTHRYNQGKWQGFMDYKPRNLSVYQRIPKSTTTDSLKSARSCLFKWNGLEAM
;
A
#
# COMPACT_ATOMS: atom_id res chain seq x y z
N LEU A 1 19.33 -9.64 -3.72
CA LEU A 1 18.16 -10.48 -3.99
C LEU A 1 17.22 -9.75 -4.96
N PRO A 2 16.95 -10.27 -6.17
CA PRO A 2 16.14 -9.56 -7.19
C PRO A 2 14.75 -9.13 -6.69
N LEU A 3 14.14 -9.91 -5.78
CA LEU A 3 12.85 -9.59 -5.19
C LEU A 3 12.87 -8.29 -4.37
N LEU A 4 13.87 -8.10 -3.52
CA LEU A 4 14.01 -6.88 -2.71
C LEU A 4 14.42 -5.68 -3.57
N GLN A 5 15.24 -5.89 -4.61
CA GLN A 5 15.60 -4.83 -5.55
C GLN A 5 14.35 -4.28 -6.24
N GLU A 6 13.47 -5.16 -6.73
CA GLU A 6 12.21 -4.74 -7.35
C GLU A 6 11.25 -4.09 -6.35
N HIS A 7 11.15 -4.62 -5.13
CA HIS A 7 10.37 -4.00 -4.06
C HIS A 7 10.83 -2.56 -3.79
N TYR A 8 12.13 -2.34 -3.61
CA TYR A 8 12.68 -1.01 -3.36
C TYR A 8 12.56 -0.10 -4.58
N ARG A 9 12.67 -0.62 -5.80
CA ARG A 9 12.43 0.14 -7.02
C ARG A 9 11.01 0.69 -7.06
N LEU A 10 10.00 -0.13 -6.76
CA LEU A 10 8.60 0.31 -6.70
C LEU A 10 8.35 1.28 -5.54
N ALA A 11 8.98 1.06 -4.38
CA ALA A 11 8.90 1.98 -3.25
C ALA A 11 9.58 3.32 -3.54
N TYR A 12 10.66 3.33 -4.31
CA TYR A 12 11.35 4.54 -4.74
C TYR A 12 10.49 5.41 -5.67
N ILE A 13 9.76 4.80 -6.60
CA ILE A 13 8.81 5.51 -7.47
C ILE A 13 7.73 6.19 -6.61
N ARG A 14 7.14 5.47 -5.66
CA ARG A 14 6.24 6.03 -4.66
C ARG A 14 6.16 5.13 -3.43
N LYS A 15 6.43 5.70 -2.28
CA LYS A 15 6.36 4.97 -1.00
C LYS A 15 4.92 4.57 -0.68
N PRO A 16 4.69 3.38 -0.10
CA PRO A 16 3.34 2.90 0.24
C PRO A 16 2.56 3.87 1.15
N GLU A 17 3.22 4.52 2.10
CA GLU A 17 2.61 5.48 3.02
C GLU A 17 2.17 6.80 2.36
N PHE A 18 2.66 7.08 1.16
CA PHE A 18 2.25 8.26 0.39
C PHE A 18 1.19 7.96 -0.68
N MET A 19 0.66 6.73 -0.71
CA MET A 19 -0.40 6.37 -1.63
C MET A 19 -1.70 7.11 -1.28
N GLY A 20 -2.07 8.08 -2.10
CA GLY A 20 -3.29 8.87 -1.92
C GLY A 20 -3.20 10.02 -0.91
N HIS A 21 -2.05 10.26 -0.27
CA HIS A 21 -1.79 11.41 0.60
C HIS A 21 -0.45 12.06 0.26
N THR A 22 -0.41 13.38 0.36
CA THR A 22 0.84 14.13 0.21
C THR A 22 1.63 14.21 1.52
N ARG A 23 0.92 14.16 2.68
CA ARG A 23 1.49 14.22 4.02
C ARG A 23 0.80 13.20 4.92
N THR A 24 1.56 12.31 5.53
CA THR A 24 1.05 11.26 6.42
C THR A 24 0.74 11.77 7.83
N GLU A 25 1.39 12.83 8.25
CA GLU A 25 1.33 13.37 9.62
C GLU A 25 0.38 14.56 9.79
N GLU A 26 -0.23 15.01 8.71
CA GLU A 26 -1.10 16.18 8.73
C GLU A 26 -2.42 15.90 9.46
N LYS A 27 -2.75 16.73 10.43
CA LYS A 27 -3.97 16.62 11.21
C LYS A 27 -5.16 17.40 10.62
N ASP A 28 -4.91 18.28 9.65
CA ASP A 28 -5.96 19.04 8.98
C ASP A 28 -6.99 18.11 8.34
N PRO A 29 -8.30 18.32 8.56
CA PRO A 29 -9.36 17.49 8.00
C PRO A 29 -9.28 17.27 6.48
N LYS A 30 -8.78 18.25 5.72
CA LYS A 30 -8.59 18.14 4.25
C LYS A 30 -7.61 17.03 3.85
N TYR A 31 -6.68 16.64 4.72
CA TYR A 31 -5.72 15.54 4.46
C TYR A 31 -6.19 14.17 4.98
N LYS A 32 -7.37 14.12 5.59
CA LYS A 32 -7.98 12.84 6.02
C LYS A 32 -8.57 12.04 4.87
N ILE A 33 -8.73 12.67 3.70
CA ILE A 33 -9.33 12.04 2.53
C ILE A 33 -8.22 11.47 1.66
N VAL A 34 -8.28 10.19 1.37
CA VAL A 34 -7.39 9.56 0.38
C VAL A 34 -7.82 10.01 -1.01
N THR A 35 -6.90 10.67 -1.72
CA THR A 35 -7.15 11.27 -3.02
C THR A 35 -6.58 10.41 -4.15
N ASP A 36 -7.08 10.63 -5.36
CA ASP A 36 -6.57 9.97 -6.55
C ASP A 36 -5.17 10.46 -6.90
N LEU A 37 -4.35 9.53 -7.33
CA LEU A 37 -3.04 9.83 -7.93
C LEU A 37 -3.24 10.26 -9.38
N PRO A 38 -2.33 11.08 -9.95
CA PRO A 38 -2.39 11.50 -11.35
C PRO A 38 -1.93 10.38 -12.31
N TRP A 39 -2.37 9.17 -12.05
CA TRP A 39 -2.03 7.98 -12.83
C TRP A 39 -3.22 7.53 -13.68
N SER A 40 -2.93 7.12 -14.91
CA SER A 40 -3.90 6.48 -15.77
C SER A 40 -4.32 5.11 -15.24
N GLU A 41 -5.47 4.61 -15.70
CA GLU A 41 -5.91 3.25 -15.36
C GLU A 41 -4.85 2.19 -15.71
N GLY A 42 -4.18 2.34 -16.86
CA GLY A 42 -3.13 1.42 -17.30
C GLY A 42 -1.93 1.39 -16.35
N GLU A 43 -1.48 2.55 -15.87
CA GLU A 43 -0.38 2.66 -14.90
C GLU A 43 -0.76 2.04 -13.56
N ILE A 44 -1.99 2.30 -13.09
CA ILE A 44 -2.50 1.69 -11.87
C ILE A 44 -2.53 0.17 -11.96
N ARG A 45 -3.11 -0.38 -13.04
CA ARG A 45 -3.20 -1.84 -13.25
C ARG A 45 -1.81 -2.47 -13.38
N LYS A 46 -0.89 -1.82 -14.09
CA LYS A 46 0.50 -2.26 -14.19
C LYS A 46 1.17 -2.32 -12.81
N ARG A 47 1.00 -1.28 -11.99
CA ARG A 47 1.57 -1.26 -10.63
C ARG A 47 0.98 -2.35 -9.74
N LEU A 48 -0.33 -2.54 -9.77
CA LEU A 48 -1.01 -3.63 -9.05
C LEU A 48 -0.47 -5.01 -9.46
N SER A 49 -0.28 -5.24 -10.77
CA SER A 49 0.29 -6.48 -11.30
C SER A 49 1.74 -6.70 -10.83
N LEU A 50 2.56 -5.66 -10.82
CA LEU A 50 3.95 -5.76 -10.34
C LEU A 50 4.01 -6.11 -8.85
N TYR A 51 3.16 -5.51 -8.02
CA TYR A 51 3.09 -5.86 -6.59
C TYR A 51 2.52 -7.27 -6.38
N GLN A 52 1.53 -7.70 -7.16
CA GLN A 52 1.04 -9.07 -7.10
C GLN A 52 2.15 -10.07 -7.41
N ALA A 53 2.92 -9.84 -8.47
CA ALA A 53 4.06 -10.70 -8.81
C ALA A 53 5.13 -10.75 -7.70
N LEU A 54 5.33 -9.65 -6.97
CA LEU A 54 6.23 -9.65 -5.81
C LEU A 54 5.68 -10.48 -4.65
N GLU A 55 4.38 -10.38 -4.35
CA GLU A 55 3.72 -11.19 -3.32
C GLU A 55 3.85 -12.69 -3.64
N ASP A 56 3.52 -13.06 -4.87
CA ASP A 56 3.57 -14.46 -5.32
C ASP A 56 4.99 -15.02 -5.19
N ARG A 57 5.99 -14.25 -5.59
CA ARG A 57 7.41 -14.64 -5.45
C ARG A 57 7.83 -14.72 -3.99
N ALA A 58 7.40 -13.79 -3.15
CA ALA A 58 7.71 -13.82 -1.72
C ALA A 58 7.09 -15.08 -1.06
N GLU A 59 5.86 -15.42 -1.44
CA GLU A 59 5.19 -16.62 -0.93
C GLU A 59 5.88 -17.92 -1.39
N VAL A 60 6.27 -18.01 -2.67
CA VAL A 60 7.01 -19.17 -3.20
C VAL A 60 8.32 -19.37 -2.42
N TRP A 61 9.06 -18.30 -2.15
CA TRP A 61 10.28 -18.39 -1.37
C TRP A 61 10.02 -18.74 0.10
N SER A 62 8.95 -18.24 0.70
CA SER A 62 8.54 -18.58 2.07
C SER A 62 8.34 -20.11 2.23
N ARG A 63 7.64 -20.73 1.27
CA ARG A 63 7.39 -22.17 1.29
C ARG A 63 8.67 -22.99 1.11
N ARG A 64 9.67 -22.47 0.43
CA ARG A 64 10.97 -23.12 0.21
C ARG A 64 11.96 -22.91 1.36
N MET A 65 11.68 -21.97 2.28
CA MET A 65 12.55 -21.72 3.43
C MET A 65 12.52 -22.88 4.42
N PRO A 66 13.69 -23.31 4.94
CA PRO A 66 13.74 -24.19 6.09
C PRO A 66 12.92 -23.60 7.25
N GLU A 67 12.27 -24.46 8.02
CA GLU A 67 11.38 -24.04 9.12
C GLU A 67 12.08 -23.09 10.10
N THR A 68 13.32 -23.38 10.45
CA THR A 68 14.16 -22.55 11.33
C THR A 68 14.42 -21.13 10.84
N LYS A 69 14.25 -20.87 9.52
CA LYS A 69 14.47 -19.58 8.87
C LYS A 69 13.17 -18.87 8.46
N ARG A 70 12.02 -19.56 8.50
CA ARG A 70 10.73 -18.99 8.02
C ARG A 70 10.32 -17.73 8.78
N THR A 71 10.48 -17.73 10.09
CA THR A 71 10.14 -16.56 10.91
C THR A 71 11.00 -15.35 10.53
N ALA A 72 12.31 -15.53 10.41
CA ALA A 72 13.20 -14.44 10.00
C ALA A 72 12.90 -13.96 8.57
N TYR A 73 12.65 -14.89 7.64
CA TYR A 73 12.27 -14.55 6.27
C TYR A 73 10.93 -13.76 6.24
N PHE A 74 9.95 -14.19 7.03
CA PHE A 74 8.68 -13.47 7.13
C PHE A 74 8.90 -12.03 7.59
N HIS A 75 9.61 -11.81 8.68
CA HIS A 75 9.80 -10.46 9.22
C HIS A 75 10.65 -9.56 8.32
N LEU A 76 11.70 -10.09 7.70
CA LEU A 76 12.67 -9.30 6.94
C LEU A 76 12.32 -9.10 5.47
N VAL A 77 11.53 -10.01 4.89
CA VAL A 77 11.25 -10.01 3.44
C VAL A 77 9.75 -10.05 3.15
N GLN A 78 9.05 -11.06 3.66
CA GLN A 78 7.66 -11.30 3.26
C GLN A 78 6.73 -10.20 3.78
N TYR A 79 6.83 -9.83 5.05
CA TYR A 79 6.01 -8.78 5.65
C TYR A 79 6.18 -7.42 4.97
N PRO A 80 7.40 -6.87 4.77
CA PRO A 80 7.57 -5.61 4.06
C PRO A 80 7.01 -5.63 2.64
N VAL A 81 7.25 -6.70 1.88
CA VAL A 81 6.78 -6.85 0.50
C VAL A 81 5.25 -6.94 0.43
N GLN A 82 4.65 -7.82 1.22
CA GLN A 82 3.20 -7.98 1.26
C GLN A 82 2.51 -6.73 1.84
N GLY A 83 3.04 -6.15 2.91
CA GLY A 83 2.50 -4.92 3.49
C GLY A 83 2.48 -3.76 2.50
N ALA A 84 3.58 -3.55 1.77
CA ALA A 84 3.64 -2.54 0.73
C ALA A 84 2.66 -2.81 -0.41
N SER A 85 2.52 -4.06 -0.83
CA SER A 85 1.54 -4.46 -1.84
C SER A 85 0.12 -4.17 -1.39
N GLN A 86 -0.26 -4.60 -0.19
CA GLN A 86 -1.61 -4.39 0.32
C GLN A 86 -1.93 -2.89 0.53
N MET A 87 -0.95 -2.07 0.95
CA MET A 87 -1.11 -0.61 1.00
C MET A 87 -1.38 -0.01 -0.38
N ASN A 88 -0.67 -0.46 -1.41
CA ASN A 88 -0.92 -0.03 -2.79
C ASN A 88 -2.30 -0.50 -3.28
N LYS A 89 -2.65 -1.77 -3.08
CA LYS A 89 -3.96 -2.32 -3.43
C LYS A 89 -5.09 -1.54 -2.78
N LYS A 90 -5.01 -1.28 -1.47
CA LYS A 90 -6.00 -0.53 -0.73
C LYS A 90 -6.30 0.83 -1.38
N CYS A 91 -5.29 1.62 -1.69
CA CYS A 91 -5.46 2.96 -2.25
C CYS A 91 -5.85 2.94 -3.73
N LEU A 92 -5.20 2.08 -4.54
CA LEU A 92 -5.42 2.05 -5.97
C LEU A 92 -6.76 1.42 -6.36
N TYR A 93 -7.25 0.43 -5.63
CA TYR A 93 -8.59 -0.10 -5.84
C TYR A 93 -9.69 0.92 -5.48
N VAL A 94 -9.47 1.77 -4.46
CA VAL A 94 -10.40 2.89 -4.19
C VAL A 94 -10.42 3.86 -5.37
N GLN A 95 -9.27 4.22 -5.92
CA GLN A 95 -9.21 5.09 -7.10
C GLN A 95 -9.94 4.47 -8.28
N LEU A 96 -9.70 3.21 -8.59
CA LEU A 96 -10.41 2.51 -9.66
C LEU A 96 -11.93 2.42 -9.39
N ALA A 97 -12.32 2.16 -8.15
CA ALA A 97 -13.73 2.04 -7.77
C ALA A 97 -14.49 3.37 -7.87
N ARG A 98 -13.86 4.51 -7.54
CA ARG A 98 -14.44 5.85 -7.75
C ARG A 98 -14.79 6.11 -9.21
N HIS A 99 -14.04 5.53 -10.13
CA HIS A 99 -14.24 5.64 -11.57
C HIS A 99 -15.05 4.46 -12.16
N GLY A 100 -15.65 3.61 -11.33
CA GLY A 100 -16.44 2.46 -11.78
C GLY A 100 -15.62 1.35 -12.45
N LYS A 101 -14.31 1.27 -12.19
CA LYS A 101 -13.36 0.32 -12.81
C LYS A 101 -12.97 -0.84 -11.90
N ALA A 102 -13.42 -0.86 -10.66
CA ALA A 102 -13.20 -1.94 -9.70
C ALA A 102 -14.30 -1.96 -8.62
N ASP A 103 -14.39 -3.07 -7.89
CA ASP A 103 -15.23 -3.17 -6.70
C ASP A 103 -14.51 -2.54 -5.49
N TRP A 104 -15.24 -1.79 -4.68
CA TRP A 104 -14.78 -1.26 -3.40
C TRP A 104 -14.31 -2.34 -2.42
N GLN A 105 -14.89 -3.52 -2.51
CA GLN A 105 -14.55 -4.65 -1.66
C GLN A 105 -13.08 -5.04 -1.78
N LEU A 106 -12.45 -4.84 -2.95
CA LEU A 106 -11.03 -5.12 -3.14
C LEU A 106 -10.13 -4.27 -2.25
N SER A 107 -10.50 -3.01 -2.00
CA SER A 107 -9.79 -2.14 -1.05
C SER A 107 -9.98 -2.61 0.40
N GLU A 108 -11.18 -3.04 0.75
CA GLU A 108 -11.46 -3.56 2.09
C GLU A 108 -10.70 -4.85 2.37
N GLN A 109 -10.68 -5.77 1.42
CA GLN A 109 -9.89 -7.01 1.51
C GLN A 109 -8.39 -6.73 1.67
N ALA A 110 -7.87 -5.71 0.97
CA ALA A 110 -6.48 -5.30 1.13
C ALA A 110 -6.21 -4.76 2.54
N PHE A 111 -7.12 -3.98 3.11
CA PHE A 111 -7.00 -3.52 4.49
C PHE A 111 -7.03 -4.69 5.49
N ASP A 112 -7.96 -5.62 5.34
CA ASP A 112 -8.05 -6.80 6.21
C ASP A 112 -6.78 -7.67 6.12
N SER A 113 -6.18 -7.73 4.94
CA SER A 113 -4.88 -8.38 4.74
C SER A 113 -3.75 -7.68 5.51
N ILE A 114 -3.73 -6.33 5.55
CA ILE A 114 -2.76 -5.58 6.38
C ILE A 114 -2.93 -5.91 7.85
N VAL A 115 -4.17 -5.94 8.35
CA VAL A 115 -4.46 -6.31 9.74
C VAL A 115 -3.95 -7.71 10.05
N SER A 116 -4.27 -8.69 9.19
CA SER A 116 -3.87 -10.09 9.35
C SER A 116 -2.34 -10.27 9.34
N LEU A 117 -1.65 -9.58 8.42
CA LEU A 117 -0.19 -9.57 8.35
C LEU A 117 0.43 -8.99 9.63
N THR A 118 -0.14 -7.91 10.15
CA THR A 118 0.35 -7.26 11.37
C THR A 118 0.14 -8.14 12.59
N HIS A 119 -1.01 -8.81 12.70
CA HIS A 119 -1.26 -9.78 13.78
C HIS A 119 -0.30 -10.97 13.70
N ARG A 120 -0.01 -11.47 12.49
CA ARG A 120 0.99 -12.52 12.29
C ARG A 120 2.40 -12.05 12.67
N TYR A 121 2.74 -10.79 12.38
CA TYR A 121 4.03 -10.21 12.77
C TYR A 121 4.20 -10.16 14.30
N ASN A 122 3.15 -9.78 14.99
CA ASN A 122 3.13 -9.54 16.44
C ASN A 122 3.05 -10.83 17.28
N GLN A 123 3.51 -11.97 16.77
CA GLN A 123 3.51 -13.22 17.54
C GLN A 123 4.79 -13.40 18.36
N GLY A 124 4.65 -14.08 19.51
CA GLY A 124 5.77 -14.42 20.38
C GLY A 124 6.52 -13.17 20.89
N LYS A 125 7.82 -13.16 20.74
CA LYS A 125 8.69 -12.05 21.20
C LYS A 125 8.42 -10.71 20.49
N TRP A 126 7.66 -10.70 19.41
CA TRP A 126 7.30 -9.50 18.66
C TRP A 126 5.93 -8.94 19.03
N GLN A 127 5.33 -9.44 20.09
CA GLN A 127 4.01 -8.97 20.53
C GLN A 127 3.99 -7.45 20.73
N GLY A 128 3.02 -6.77 20.07
CA GLY A 128 2.85 -5.32 20.14
C GLY A 128 3.92 -4.49 19.44
N PHE A 129 4.83 -5.10 18.68
CA PHE A 129 5.90 -4.38 18.00
C PHE A 129 5.42 -3.57 16.80
N MET A 130 4.47 -4.10 16.02
CA MET A 130 3.89 -3.42 14.86
C MET A 130 2.44 -3.02 15.09
N ASP A 131 2.06 -1.87 14.55
CA ASP A 131 0.68 -1.39 14.52
C ASP A 131 0.23 -1.27 13.05
N TYR A 132 -0.96 -1.78 12.72
CA TYR A 132 -1.54 -1.66 11.37
C TYR A 132 -2.10 -0.27 11.08
N LYS A 133 -2.29 0.56 12.10
CA LYS A 133 -2.75 1.96 11.99
C LYS A 133 -1.94 2.90 12.88
N PRO A 134 -0.60 2.97 12.66
CA PRO A 134 0.27 3.76 13.53
C PRO A 134 -0.23 5.20 13.62
N ARG A 135 -0.27 5.71 14.87
CA ARG A 135 -0.72 7.08 15.19
C ARG A 135 -2.13 7.42 14.67
N ASN A 136 -2.95 6.43 14.30
CA ASN A 136 -4.27 6.60 13.70
C ASN A 136 -4.30 7.50 12.45
N LEU A 137 -3.22 7.56 11.70
CA LEU A 137 -3.15 8.35 10.46
C LEU A 137 -4.10 7.77 9.41
N SER A 138 -4.77 8.66 8.67
CA SER A 138 -5.81 8.29 7.70
C SER A 138 -5.34 7.33 6.62
N VAL A 139 -4.07 7.46 6.19
CA VAL A 139 -3.48 6.58 5.16
C VAL A 139 -3.39 5.13 5.61
N TYR A 140 -3.33 4.86 6.92
CA TYR A 140 -3.27 3.51 7.48
C TYR A 140 -4.65 2.96 7.88
N GLN A 141 -5.69 3.77 7.82
CA GLN A 141 -7.04 3.34 8.14
C GLN A 141 -7.76 2.75 6.92
N ARG A 142 -8.92 2.18 7.15
CA ARG A 142 -9.86 1.79 6.10
C ARG A 142 -10.31 3.05 5.36
N ILE A 143 -10.31 3.00 4.04
CA ILE A 143 -10.73 4.15 3.22
C ILE A 143 -12.25 4.08 3.05
N PRO A 144 -12.99 5.09 3.51
CA PRO A 144 -14.44 5.13 3.35
C PRO A 144 -14.84 5.25 1.88
N LYS A 145 -15.96 4.63 1.52
CA LYS A 145 -16.57 4.80 0.20
C LYS A 145 -16.92 6.28 0.00
N SER A 146 -16.36 6.88 -1.03
CA SER A 146 -16.64 8.26 -1.43
C SER A 146 -16.71 8.31 -2.96
N THR A 147 -17.89 8.70 -3.45
CA THR A 147 -18.15 8.86 -4.88
C THR A 147 -18.05 10.32 -5.34
N THR A 148 -17.82 11.27 -4.42
CA THR A 148 -17.82 12.68 -4.75
C THR A 148 -16.50 13.13 -5.34
N THR A 149 -16.57 13.59 -6.60
CA THR A 149 -15.46 14.21 -7.32
C THR A 149 -15.03 15.57 -6.73
N ASP A 150 -15.81 16.19 -5.87
CA ASP A 150 -15.51 17.49 -5.27
C ASP A 150 -14.36 17.41 -4.25
N SER A 151 -14.22 16.30 -3.55
CA SER A 151 -13.04 16.02 -2.73
C SER A 151 -11.76 15.87 -3.56
N LEU A 152 -11.88 15.52 -4.85
CA LEU A 152 -10.76 15.40 -5.79
C LEU A 152 -10.27 16.75 -6.30
N LYS A 153 -11.16 17.73 -6.44
CA LYS A 153 -10.79 19.07 -6.93
C LYS A 153 -9.98 19.86 -5.90
N SER A 154 -10.31 19.76 -4.62
CA SER A 154 -9.55 20.43 -3.56
C SER A 154 -8.16 19.83 -3.33
N ALA A 155 -8.00 18.55 -3.63
CA ALA A 155 -6.75 17.82 -3.47
C ALA A 155 -5.76 18.00 -4.62
N ARG A 156 -6.21 18.40 -5.82
CA ARG A 156 -5.32 18.69 -6.96
C ARG A 156 -4.32 19.80 -6.69
N SER A 157 -4.64 20.74 -5.79
CA SER A 157 -3.72 21.81 -5.38
C SER A 157 -2.60 21.32 -4.45
N CYS A 158 -2.73 20.14 -3.85
CA CYS A 158 -1.79 19.57 -2.88
C CYS A 158 -0.92 18.46 -3.46
N LEU A 159 -1.09 18.11 -4.73
CA LEU A 159 -0.26 17.10 -5.37
C LEU A 159 1.15 17.66 -5.56
N PHE A 160 2.10 17.06 -4.87
CA PHE A 160 3.51 17.27 -5.12
C PHE A 160 3.79 16.89 -6.58
N LYS A 161 4.01 17.89 -7.44
CA LYS A 161 4.54 17.64 -8.77
C LYS A 161 5.99 17.17 -8.60
N TRP A 162 6.20 15.90 -8.59
CA TRP A 162 7.52 15.29 -8.79
C TRP A 162 7.91 15.46 -10.26
N ASN A 163 8.23 16.70 -10.62
CA ASN A 163 8.80 16.99 -11.92
C ASN A 163 10.25 16.50 -11.90
N GLY A 164 10.55 15.34 -12.43
CA GLY A 164 11.91 14.95 -12.73
C GLY A 164 12.32 13.51 -12.53
N LEU A 165 11.48 12.61 -12.01
CA LEU A 165 11.84 11.19 -11.80
C LEU A 165 11.03 10.18 -12.62
N GLU A 166 10.10 10.66 -13.45
CA GLU A 166 9.35 9.79 -14.38
C GLU A 166 10.08 9.55 -15.72
N ALA A 167 11.28 10.06 -15.88
CA ALA A 167 12.08 10.00 -17.11
C ALA A 167 13.39 9.20 -16.97
N MET A 168 13.40 8.13 -16.16
CA MET A 168 14.46 7.11 -16.23
C MET A 168 13.87 5.73 -16.29
#